data_3143b3506d7867e3e75ff8ef0b5ffbb8
#
_entry.id   3143b3506d7867e3e75ff8ef0b5ffbb8
#
_cell.length_a   1.000
_cell.length_b   1.000
_cell.length_c   1.000
_cell.angle_alpha   90.00
_cell.angle_beta   90.00
_cell.angle_gamma   90.00
#
_symmetry.space_group_name_H-M   'P 1'
#
loop_
_entity.id
_entity.type
_entity.pdbx_description
1 polymer ?
#
loop_
_entity_poly.entity_id
_entity_poly.type
_entity_poly.pdbx_seq_one_letter_code
_entity_poly.pdbx_strand_id
1 'polypeptide(L)'
;MNAVFLAAGYATRLYPLTRDFPKPLLRVGGKPILDWLLDDLAPTGQIARCAVVTNARFAPAFRAWSAAKAFPVPIEVVDDGTATNETRLGAVNDLRLTLEQLEMSGETFVAAGDNLLDFSLALFLDYFRAGNTNCLMRYEEQNEERLKKCGVLELGDGDLVLSMEEKPAAPKSRWCAPPFYLYKDLSAEKIAEALRGGCGADAPGSLAAWIAVREPTRAFPMPGKRRDIGTLESYEAVRALYESRG
;
A
#
# COMPACT_ATOMS: atom_id res chain seq x y z
N MET A 1 9.15 -6.16 12.25
CA MET A 1 8.07 -5.17 12.04
C MET A 1 6.78 -5.85 11.61
N ASN A 2 5.65 -5.16 11.71
CA ASN A 2 4.40 -5.61 11.11
C ASN A 2 4.40 -5.29 9.60
N ALA A 3 3.65 -6.10 8.81
CA ALA A 3 3.32 -5.78 7.42
C ALA A 3 1.79 -5.82 7.24
N VAL A 4 1.20 -4.76 6.71
CA VAL A 4 -0.24 -4.67 6.43
C VAL A 4 -0.45 -4.35 4.95
N PHE A 5 -1.15 -5.24 4.25
CA PHE A 5 -1.53 -5.04 2.85
C PHE A 5 -2.99 -4.64 2.75
N LEU A 6 -3.22 -3.47 2.15
CA LEU A 6 -4.55 -2.93 1.91
C LEU A 6 -5.13 -3.55 0.64
N ALA A 7 -6.22 -4.29 0.77
CA ALA A 7 -6.83 -5.07 -0.30
C ALA A 7 -8.39 -5.04 -0.28
N ALA A 8 -9.00 -4.07 0.41
CA ALA A 8 -10.45 -3.95 0.55
C ALA A 8 -11.14 -3.25 -0.65
N GLY A 9 -10.37 -2.78 -1.64
CA GLY A 9 -10.91 -2.10 -2.82
C GLY A 9 -11.66 -3.04 -3.77
N TYR A 10 -12.77 -2.56 -4.35
CA TYR A 10 -13.62 -3.31 -5.29
C TYR A 10 -13.11 -3.32 -6.73
N ALA A 11 -12.14 -2.49 -7.07
CA ALA A 11 -11.47 -2.43 -8.39
C ALA A 11 -12.44 -2.41 -9.59
N THR A 12 -13.52 -1.64 -9.51
CA THR A 12 -14.63 -1.61 -10.49
C THR A 12 -14.20 -1.31 -11.92
N ARG A 13 -13.07 -0.63 -12.10
CA ARG A 13 -12.48 -0.32 -13.43
C ARG A 13 -11.88 -1.54 -14.15
N LEU A 14 -11.73 -2.67 -13.45
CA LEU A 14 -11.27 -3.94 -14.02
C LEU A 14 -12.41 -4.94 -14.26
N TYR A 15 -13.67 -4.53 -14.13
CA TYR A 15 -14.78 -5.42 -14.47
C TYR A 15 -14.69 -5.87 -15.94
N PRO A 16 -15.03 -7.16 -16.24
CA PRO A 16 -15.64 -8.15 -15.35
C PRO A 16 -14.67 -8.94 -14.44
N LEU A 17 -13.33 -8.84 -14.60
CA LEU A 17 -12.34 -9.67 -13.93
C LEU A 17 -12.42 -9.59 -12.39
N THR A 18 -12.75 -8.43 -11.87
CA THR A 18 -12.79 -8.16 -10.42
C THR A 18 -14.20 -8.10 -9.85
N ARG A 19 -15.21 -8.52 -10.64
CA ARG A 19 -16.58 -8.57 -10.13
C ARG A 19 -16.71 -9.56 -8.97
N ASP A 20 -16.16 -10.76 -9.13
CA ASP A 20 -16.26 -11.86 -8.18
C ASP A 20 -14.89 -12.36 -7.69
N PHE A 21 -13.83 -11.65 -8.02
CA PHE A 21 -12.46 -12.02 -7.67
C PHE A 21 -11.62 -10.77 -7.30
N PRO A 22 -10.84 -10.79 -6.19
CA PRO A 22 -10.09 -9.63 -5.73
C PRO A 22 -8.89 -9.34 -6.62
N LYS A 23 -8.69 -8.05 -6.96
CA LYS A 23 -7.60 -7.58 -7.80
C LYS A 23 -6.20 -8.05 -7.34
N PRO A 24 -5.83 -8.01 -6.04
CA PRO A 24 -4.50 -8.44 -5.62
C PRO A 24 -4.22 -9.92 -5.86
N LEU A 25 -5.24 -10.74 -6.04
CA LEU A 25 -5.11 -12.16 -6.36
C LEU A 25 -5.17 -12.48 -7.86
N LEU A 26 -5.40 -11.51 -8.73
CA LEU A 26 -5.24 -11.68 -10.19
C LEU A 26 -3.80 -12.09 -10.51
N ARG A 27 -3.65 -12.98 -11.51
CA ARG A 27 -2.35 -13.56 -11.83
C ARG A 27 -1.58 -12.74 -12.87
N VAL A 28 -0.31 -12.52 -12.58
CA VAL A 28 0.67 -11.92 -13.48
C VAL A 28 1.94 -12.75 -13.39
N GLY A 29 2.48 -13.19 -14.53
CA GLY A 29 3.67 -14.04 -14.55
C GLY A 29 3.52 -15.33 -13.74
N GLY A 30 2.34 -15.97 -13.85
CA GLY A 30 2.07 -17.25 -13.21
C GLY A 30 1.64 -17.22 -11.74
N LYS A 31 1.76 -16.09 -11.02
CA LYS A 31 1.40 -15.96 -9.58
C LYS A 31 0.53 -14.73 -9.28
N PRO A 32 -0.21 -14.69 -8.17
CA PRO A 32 -0.97 -13.52 -7.72
C PRO A 32 -0.12 -12.24 -7.67
N ILE A 33 -0.73 -11.09 -7.95
CA ILE A 33 -0.04 -9.78 -7.86
C ILE A 33 0.55 -9.58 -6.46
N LEU A 34 -0.20 -9.86 -5.41
CA LEU A 34 0.24 -9.71 -4.02
C LEU A 34 1.45 -10.61 -3.69
N ASP A 35 1.55 -11.78 -4.34
CA ASP A 35 2.66 -12.71 -4.11
C ASP A 35 4.02 -12.11 -4.51
N TRP A 36 4.05 -11.21 -5.49
CA TRP A 36 5.28 -10.53 -5.89
C TRP A 36 5.87 -9.69 -4.76
N LEU A 37 5.02 -8.98 -3.99
CA LEU A 37 5.46 -8.20 -2.84
C LEU A 37 5.88 -9.09 -1.67
N LEU A 38 5.11 -10.15 -1.41
CA LEU A 38 5.40 -11.09 -0.32
C LEU A 38 6.70 -11.89 -0.58
N ASP A 39 6.89 -12.39 -1.79
CA ASP A 39 8.09 -13.15 -2.16
C ASP A 39 9.36 -12.29 -2.08
N ASP A 40 9.24 -10.99 -2.34
CA ASP A 40 10.35 -10.05 -2.20
C ASP A 40 10.62 -9.67 -0.74
N LEU A 41 9.59 -9.63 0.10
CA LEU A 41 9.74 -9.37 1.55
C LEU A 41 10.24 -10.59 2.34
N ALA A 42 9.84 -11.80 1.96
CA ALA A 42 10.13 -13.02 2.70
C ALA A 42 11.62 -13.20 3.02
N PRO A 43 12.56 -13.06 2.07
CA PRO A 43 13.98 -13.27 2.32
C PRO A 43 14.62 -12.19 3.20
N THR A 44 13.96 -11.06 3.44
CA THR A 44 14.51 -10.01 4.30
C THR A 44 14.54 -10.41 5.77
N GLY A 45 13.69 -11.37 6.18
CA GLY A 45 13.56 -11.79 7.58
C GLY A 45 13.04 -10.70 8.53
N GLN A 46 12.62 -9.54 8.01
CA GLN A 46 12.24 -8.38 8.83
C GLN A 46 10.77 -8.37 9.26
N ILE A 47 9.92 -9.19 8.64
CA ILE A 47 8.48 -9.23 8.93
C ILE A 47 8.22 -10.23 10.06
N ALA A 48 7.71 -9.73 11.17
CA ALA A 48 7.34 -10.53 12.34
C ALA A 48 5.85 -10.91 12.36
N ARG A 49 4.99 -10.07 11.77
CA ARG A 49 3.54 -10.31 11.60
C ARG A 49 3.11 -9.78 10.23
N CYS A 50 2.18 -10.48 9.59
CA CYS A 50 1.68 -10.11 8.28
C CYS A 50 0.15 -10.16 8.25
N ALA A 51 -0.49 -9.10 7.80
CA ALA A 51 -1.93 -9.02 7.66
C ALA A 51 -2.33 -8.52 6.27
N VAL A 52 -3.48 -9.00 5.79
CA VAL A 52 -4.17 -8.47 4.61
C VAL A 52 -5.57 -8.07 5.05
N VAL A 53 -5.92 -6.79 4.88
CA VAL A 53 -7.29 -6.34 5.10
C VAL A 53 -8.07 -6.33 3.79
N THR A 54 -9.25 -6.90 3.81
CA THR A 54 -10.13 -7.01 2.65
C THR A 54 -11.59 -6.83 3.05
N ASN A 55 -12.48 -6.71 2.06
CA ASN A 55 -13.93 -6.64 2.30
C ASN A 55 -14.57 -8.02 2.44
N ALA A 56 -15.80 -8.07 2.99
CA ALA A 56 -16.53 -9.33 3.25
C ALA A 56 -16.75 -10.17 1.98
N ARG A 57 -16.91 -9.52 0.82
CA ARG A 57 -17.09 -10.21 -0.46
C ARG A 57 -15.88 -11.07 -0.84
N PHE A 58 -14.66 -10.55 -0.60
CA PHE A 58 -13.43 -11.18 -1.01
C PHE A 58 -12.70 -11.92 0.12
N ALA A 59 -13.11 -11.76 1.37
CA ALA A 59 -12.49 -12.44 2.51
C ALA A 59 -12.35 -13.95 2.34
N PRO A 60 -13.34 -14.69 1.81
CA PRO A 60 -13.19 -16.15 1.57
C PRO A 60 -12.04 -16.47 0.60
N ALA A 61 -11.89 -15.69 -0.48
CA ALA A 61 -10.81 -15.88 -1.45
C ALA A 61 -9.42 -15.61 -0.84
N PHE A 62 -9.29 -14.55 -0.03
CA PHE A 62 -8.04 -14.27 0.68
C PHE A 62 -7.72 -15.32 1.75
N ARG A 63 -8.71 -15.84 2.48
CA ARG A 63 -8.48 -16.94 3.46
C ARG A 63 -7.99 -18.21 2.77
N ALA A 64 -8.60 -18.59 1.63
CA ALA A 64 -8.14 -19.74 0.85
C ALA A 64 -6.73 -19.54 0.30
N TRP A 65 -6.41 -18.34 -0.19
CA TRP A 65 -5.09 -18.00 -0.69
C TRP A 65 -4.05 -17.98 0.45
N SER A 66 -4.32 -17.35 1.59
CA SER A 66 -3.37 -17.26 2.70
C SER A 66 -3.04 -18.62 3.31
N ALA A 67 -4.02 -19.53 3.36
CA ALA A 67 -3.81 -20.91 3.83
C ALA A 67 -2.88 -21.72 2.90
N ALA A 68 -2.83 -21.40 1.60
CA ALA A 68 -1.97 -22.06 0.62
C ALA A 68 -0.63 -21.36 0.39
N LYS A 69 -0.50 -20.09 0.81
CA LYS A 69 0.71 -19.28 0.59
C LYS A 69 1.80 -19.61 1.60
N ALA A 70 2.94 -20.07 1.10
CA ALA A 70 4.14 -20.19 1.91
C ALA A 70 4.72 -18.79 2.17
N PHE A 71 4.76 -18.40 3.44
CA PHE A 71 5.40 -17.17 3.92
C PHE A 71 6.02 -17.43 5.30
N PRO A 72 7.12 -16.74 5.71
CA PRO A 72 7.81 -17.03 6.98
C PRO A 72 6.96 -16.93 8.24
N VAL A 73 5.89 -16.14 8.20
CA VAL A 73 4.91 -15.98 9.29
C VAL A 73 3.50 -16.19 8.74
N PRO A 74 2.51 -16.57 9.60
CA PRO A 74 1.11 -16.65 9.16
C PRO A 74 0.63 -15.34 8.58
N ILE A 75 -0.15 -15.40 7.47
CA ILE A 75 -0.81 -14.24 6.88
C ILE A 75 -2.23 -14.17 7.44
N GLU A 76 -2.47 -13.20 8.31
CA GLU A 76 -3.76 -12.95 8.94
C GLU A 76 -4.68 -12.20 7.97
N VAL A 77 -5.92 -12.64 7.78
CA VAL A 77 -6.90 -12.01 6.89
C VAL A 77 -7.97 -11.33 7.73
N VAL A 78 -7.99 -10.00 7.65
CA VAL A 78 -8.98 -9.16 8.31
C VAL A 78 -10.08 -8.81 7.33
N ASP A 79 -11.33 -9.07 7.73
CA ASP A 79 -12.54 -8.71 6.99
C ASP A 79 -13.07 -7.39 7.55
N ASP A 80 -13.18 -6.36 6.71
CA ASP A 80 -13.68 -5.05 7.13
C ASP A 80 -15.22 -5.01 7.31
N GLY A 81 -15.91 -6.10 7.00
CA GLY A 81 -17.36 -6.27 7.11
C GLY A 81 -18.15 -5.57 6.01
N THR A 82 -17.50 -4.86 5.07
CA THR A 82 -18.21 -4.17 3.99
C THR A 82 -18.52 -5.11 2.83
N ALA A 83 -19.70 -4.97 2.24
CA ALA A 83 -20.16 -5.84 1.15
C ALA A 83 -20.27 -5.13 -0.20
N THR A 84 -20.23 -3.80 -0.23
CA THR A 84 -20.37 -3.00 -1.45
C THR A 84 -19.38 -1.83 -1.48
N ASN A 85 -19.09 -1.32 -2.67
CA ASN A 85 -18.18 -0.17 -2.84
C ASN A 85 -18.69 1.09 -2.13
N GLU A 86 -20.00 1.24 -1.99
CA GLU A 86 -20.65 2.39 -1.35
C GLU A 86 -20.50 2.36 0.17
N THR A 87 -20.40 1.18 0.76
CA THR A 87 -20.26 0.98 2.21
C THR A 87 -18.83 0.86 2.70
N ARG A 88 -17.84 0.93 1.80
CA ARG A 88 -16.41 0.79 2.15
C ARG A 88 -16.00 1.74 3.27
N LEU A 89 -15.17 1.27 4.17
CA LEU A 89 -14.67 2.06 5.30
C LEU A 89 -13.62 3.10 4.86
N GLY A 90 -12.87 2.79 3.81
CA GLY A 90 -11.70 3.52 3.35
C GLY A 90 -10.40 3.03 3.99
N ALA A 91 -9.31 3.14 3.24
CA ALA A 91 -8.04 2.50 3.53
C ALA A 91 -7.43 2.86 4.90
N VAL A 92 -7.68 4.06 5.41
CA VAL A 92 -7.20 4.48 6.73
C VAL A 92 -7.99 3.80 7.86
N ASN A 93 -9.32 3.66 7.70
CA ASN A 93 -10.12 2.89 8.64
C ASN A 93 -9.84 1.40 8.55
N ASP A 94 -9.61 0.85 7.36
CA ASP A 94 -9.22 -0.55 7.16
C ASP A 94 -7.91 -0.85 7.90
N LEU A 95 -6.93 0.04 7.80
CA LEU A 95 -5.67 -0.06 8.53
C LEU A 95 -5.89 0.01 10.04
N ARG A 96 -6.69 1.00 10.52
CA ARG A 96 -7.03 1.12 11.95
C ARG A 96 -7.68 -0.16 12.47
N LEU A 97 -8.69 -0.67 11.77
CA LEU A 97 -9.40 -1.90 12.12
C LEU A 97 -8.44 -3.09 12.22
N THR A 98 -7.51 -3.20 11.27
CA THR A 98 -6.51 -4.28 11.24
C THR A 98 -5.62 -4.23 12.47
N LEU A 99 -5.07 -3.05 12.81
CA LEU A 99 -4.20 -2.90 13.97
C LEU A 99 -4.95 -3.15 15.29
N GLU A 100 -6.21 -2.73 15.36
CA GLU A 100 -7.06 -2.93 16.53
C GLU A 100 -7.43 -4.41 16.73
N GLN A 101 -7.95 -5.08 15.69
CA GLN A 101 -8.38 -6.49 15.78
C GLN A 101 -7.21 -7.45 16.05
N LEU A 102 -6.05 -7.15 15.49
CA LEU A 102 -4.88 -8.00 15.63
C LEU A 102 -3.94 -7.53 16.75
N GLU A 103 -4.30 -6.50 17.51
CA GLU A 103 -3.45 -5.93 18.56
C GLU A 103 -2.02 -5.64 18.08
N MET A 104 -1.92 -5.07 16.87
CA MET A 104 -0.65 -4.68 16.25
C MET A 104 -0.30 -3.23 16.55
N SER A 105 0.97 -2.97 16.89
CA SER A 105 1.51 -1.62 17.07
C SER A 105 3.01 -1.57 16.76
N GLY A 106 3.57 -0.36 16.71
CA GLY A 106 4.99 -0.14 16.48
C GLY A 106 5.38 -0.07 15.01
N GLU A 107 6.58 -0.55 14.70
CA GLU A 107 7.09 -0.48 13.32
C GLU A 107 6.20 -1.25 12.35
N THR A 108 5.66 -0.53 11.36
CA THR A 108 4.68 -1.10 10.44
C THR A 108 4.96 -0.68 8.99
N PHE A 109 5.13 -1.68 8.12
CA PHE A 109 5.09 -1.54 6.67
C PHE A 109 3.63 -1.59 6.20
N VAL A 110 3.21 -0.61 5.42
CA VAL A 110 1.87 -0.54 4.83
C VAL A 110 1.99 -0.40 3.32
N ALA A 111 1.32 -1.27 2.58
CA ALA A 111 1.29 -1.19 1.12
C ALA A 111 -0.09 -1.53 0.56
N ALA A 112 -0.44 -0.94 -0.59
CA ALA A 112 -1.55 -1.42 -1.38
C ALA A 112 -1.16 -2.74 -2.09
N GLY A 113 -1.99 -3.78 -1.93
CA GLY A 113 -1.70 -5.14 -2.39
C GLY A 113 -1.77 -5.36 -3.91
N ASP A 114 -1.97 -4.31 -4.69
CA ASP A 114 -2.25 -4.33 -6.12
C ASP A 114 -1.14 -3.72 -6.99
N ASN A 115 0.08 -3.64 -6.45
CA ASN A 115 1.23 -3.04 -7.11
C ASN A 115 2.31 -4.06 -7.43
N LEU A 116 3.00 -3.85 -8.55
CA LEU A 116 4.21 -4.59 -8.92
C LEU A 116 5.41 -3.63 -8.96
N LEU A 117 6.53 -4.06 -8.42
CA LEU A 117 7.81 -3.34 -8.45
C LEU A 117 8.82 -4.13 -9.28
N ASP A 118 9.70 -3.44 -9.99
CA ASP A 118 10.82 -4.06 -10.70
C ASP A 118 12.16 -3.90 -9.95
N PHE A 119 12.08 -3.56 -8.67
CA PHE A 119 13.19 -3.46 -7.72
C PHE A 119 12.78 -4.06 -6.37
N SER A 120 13.77 -4.39 -5.53
CA SER A 120 13.49 -5.05 -4.25
C SER A 120 13.06 -4.07 -3.16
N LEU A 121 12.03 -4.46 -2.38
CA LEU A 121 11.59 -3.79 -1.16
C LEU A 121 12.66 -3.82 -0.06
N ALA A 122 13.63 -4.73 -0.11
CA ALA A 122 14.76 -4.75 0.81
C ALA A 122 15.48 -3.39 0.85
N LEU A 123 15.65 -2.73 -0.30
CA LEU A 123 16.25 -1.40 -0.38
C LEU A 123 15.46 -0.32 0.38
N PHE A 124 14.14 -0.43 0.36
CA PHE A 124 13.27 0.48 1.10
C PHE A 124 13.31 0.21 2.62
N LEU A 125 13.34 -1.07 3.01
CA LEU A 125 13.51 -1.45 4.41
C LEU A 125 14.87 -1.01 4.97
N ASP A 126 15.95 -1.17 4.20
CA ASP A 126 17.30 -0.75 4.58
C ASP A 126 17.40 0.77 4.73
N TYR A 127 16.77 1.52 3.82
CA TYR A 127 16.70 2.99 3.91
C TYR A 127 15.96 3.43 5.19
N PHE A 128 14.87 2.77 5.54
CA PHE A 128 14.13 3.01 6.78
C PHE A 128 14.98 2.72 8.02
N ARG A 129 15.70 1.60 8.04
CA ARG A 129 16.61 1.24 9.14
C ARG A 129 17.72 2.27 9.33
N ALA A 130 18.34 2.70 8.25
CA ALA A 130 19.40 3.70 8.30
C ALA A 130 18.92 5.08 8.78
N GLY A 131 17.70 5.49 8.40
CA GLY A 131 17.18 6.83 8.70
C GLY A 131 16.54 6.96 10.08
N ASN A 132 16.07 5.86 10.67
CA ASN A 132 15.34 5.81 11.94
C ASN A 132 14.17 6.81 12.06
N THR A 133 13.50 7.10 10.93
CA THR A 133 12.34 7.99 10.80
C THR A 133 11.22 7.28 10.06
N ASN A 134 10.01 7.83 10.05
CA ASN A 134 9.00 7.38 9.11
C ASN A 134 9.54 7.52 7.67
N CYS A 135 9.10 6.62 6.78
CA CYS A 135 9.50 6.66 5.38
C CYS A 135 8.30 6.43 4.47
N LEU A 136 8.34 7.04 3.31
CA LEU A 136 7.48 6.73 2.17
C LEU A 136 8.33 6.63 0.90
N MET A 137 7.82 5.98 -0.13
CA MET A 137 8.49 5.99 -1.43
C MET A 137 8.17 7.27 -2.20
N ARG A 138 9.08 7.70 -3.08
CA ARG A 138 8.82 8.78 -4.04
C ARG A 138 9.29 8.43 -5.44
N TYR A 139 8.60 8.99 -6.42
CA TYR A 139 9.00 9.01 -7.82
C TYR A 139 8.62 10.34 -8.47
N GLU A 140 9.22 10.68 -9.58
CA GLU A 140 8.86 11.87 -10.35
C GLU A 140 7.78 11.55 -11.37
N GLU A 141 6.67 12.29 -11.37
CA GLU A 141 5.58 12.18 -12.35
C GLU A 141 5.57 13.40 -13.28
N GLN A 142 5.62 13.16 -14.59
CA GLN A 142 5.64 14.24 -15.58
C GLN A 142 4.22 14.63 -16.06
N ASN A 143 3.24 13.73 -15.91
CA ASN A 143 1.89 13.94 -16.36
C ASN A 143 1.04 14.64 -15.30
N GLU A 144 0.54 15.85 -15.60
CA GLU A 144 -0.24 16.68 -14.66
C GLU A 144 -1.54 16.02 -14.21
N GLU A 145 -2.23 15.28 -15.11
CA GLU A 145 -3.47 14.60 -14.74
C GLU A 145 -3.22 13.38 -13.82
N ARG A 146 -2.03 12.80 -13.87
CA ARG A 146 -1.61 11.77 -12.91
C ARG A 146 -1.21 12.36 -11.57
N LEU A 147 -0.55 13.52 -11.55
CA LEU A 147 -0.24 14.26 -10.33
C LEU A 147 -1.48 14.49 -9.47
N LYS A 148 -2.60 14.88 -10.08
CA LYS A 148 -3.89 15.09 -9.39
C LYS A 148 -4.50 13.81 -8.80
N LYS A 149 -3.93 12.63 -9.09
CA LYS A 149 -4.41 11.32 -8.61
C LYS A 149 -3.46 10.64 -7.64
N CYS A 150 -2.35 11.28 -7.32
CA CYS A 150 -1.31 10.79 -6.43
C CYS A 150 -1.23 11.63 -5.14
N GLY A 151 -0.55 11.11 -4.13
CA GLY A 151 -0.04 11.94 -3.05
C GLY A 151 1.15 12.75 -3.57
N VAL A 152 1.10 14.07 -3.50
CA VAL A 152 2.16 14.97 -3.98
C VAL A 152 2.96 15.51 -2.81
N LEU A 153 4.30 15.45 -2.92
CA LEU A 153 5.25 15.77 -1.87
C LEU A 153 5.94 17.11 -2.13
N GLU A 154 6.18 17.89 -1.10
CA GLU A 154 7.21 18.92 -1.06
C GLU A 154 8.39 18.38 -0.25
N LEU A 155 9.60 18.46 -0.79
CA LEU A 155 10.79 17.88 -0.21
C LEU A 155 11.80 18.97 0.18
N GLY A 156 12.43 18.77 1.32
CA GLY A 156 13.60 19.53 1.77
C GLY A 156 14.89 18.76 1.60
N ASP A 157 15.94 19.24 2.24
CA ASP A 157 17.27 18.64 2.18
C ASP A 157 17.26 17.19 2.73
N GLY A 158 18.04 16.31 2.10
CA GLY A 158 18.19 14.92 2.53
C GLY A 158 16.90 14.10 2.42
N ASP A 159 16.05 14.41 1.44
CA ASP A 159 14.76 13.74 1.19
C ASP A 159 13.73 13.90 2.33
N LEU A 160 13.88 14.91 3.19
CA LEU A 160 12.89 15.21 4.23
C LEU A 160 11.56 15.63 3.58
N VAL A 161 10.47 15.04 4.00
CA VAL A 161 9.13 15.44 3.57
C VAL A 161 8.69 16.66 4.37
N LEU A 162 8.56 17.80 3.69
CA LEU A 162 8.09 19.05 4.27
C LEU A 162 6.56 19.11 4.32
N SER A 163 5.92 18.62 3.26
CA SER A 163 4.47 18.48 3.18
C SER A 163 4.08 17.36 2.21
N MET A 164 2.87 16.86 2.38
CA MET A 164 2.22 15.94 1.44
C MET A 164 0.76 16.30 1.32
N GLU A 165 0.25 16.33 0.10
CA GLU A 165 -1.17 16.52 -0.19
C GLU A 165 -1.70 15.36 -1.03
N GLU A 166 -2.71 14.65 -0.53
CA GLU A 166 -3.32 13.53 -1.23
C GLU A 166 -4.28 14.02 -2.31
N LYS A 167 -4.02 13.68 -3.57
CA LYS A 167 -4.83 14.02 -4.74
C LYS A 167 -5.14 15.53 -4.85
N PRO A 168 -4.12 16.40 -4.85
CA PRO A 168 -4.32 17.85 -4.88
C PRO A 168 -4.97 18.30 -6.19
N ALA A 169 -5.88 19.27 -6.12
CA ALA A 169 -6.43 19.91 -7.30
C ALA A 169 -5.38 20.72 -8.09
N ALA A 170 -4.41 21.29 -7.37
CA ALA A 170 -3.29 22.06 -7.91
C ALA A 170 -1.96 21.54 -7.33
N PRO A 171 -1.33 20.54 -7.97
CA PRO A 171 -0.08 19.95 -7.50
C PRO A 171 1.05 20.98 -7.38
N LYS A 172 1.72 21.02 -6.23
CA LYS A 172 2.80 21.98 -5.97
C LYS A 172 4.19 21.50 -6.40
N SER A 173 4.31 20.23 -6.71
CA SER A 173 5.55 19.61 -7.18
C SER A 173 5.27 18.47 -8.16
N ARG A 174 6.33 17.83 -8.65
CA ARG A 174 6.25 16.60 -9.47
C ARG A 174 6.57 15.32 -8.69
N TRP A 175 6.88 15.43 -7.39
CA TRP A 175 7.19 14.28 -6.55
C TRP A 175 5.92 13.61 -6.06
N CYS A 176 5.74 12.34 -6.45
CA CYS A 176 4.59 11.52 -6.06
C CYS A 176 4.97 10.45 -5.06
N ALA A 177 4.09 10.20 -4.10
CA ALA A 177 4.17 9.09 -3.17
C ALA A 177 3.27 7.94 -3.65
N PRO A 178 3.82 6.78 -4.05
CA PRO A 178 3.03 5.57 -4.24
C PRO A 178 2.64 4.99 -2.88
N PRO A 179 1.64 4.09 -2.82
CA PRO A 179 1.12 3.57 -1.55
C PRO A 179 2.04 2.52 -0.90
N PHE A 180 3.24 2.96 -0.52
CA PHE A 180 4.24 2.20 0.22
C PHE A 180 4.79 3.08 1.34
N TYR A 181 4.49 2.71 2.59
CA TYR A 181 4.80 3.50 3.79
C TYR A 181 5.46 2.62 4.84
N LEU A 182 6.41 3.19 5.57
CA LEU A 182 7.06 2.60 6.74
C LEU A 182 6.92 3.57 7.92
N TYR A 183 6.20 3.16 8.91
CA TYR A 183 5.99 3.93 10.13
C TYR A 183 6.82 3.37 11.27
N LYS A 184 7.48 4.24 12.04
CA LYS A 184 8.29 3.86 13.21
C LYS A 184 7.43 3.41 14.38
N ASP A 185 6.31 4.11 14.55
CA ASP A 185 5.36 3.83 15.61
C ASP A 185 3.94 4.11 15.11
N LEU A 186 3.24 3.04 14.75
CA LEU A 186 1.86 3.09 14.30
C LEU A 186 0.99 2.25 15.22
N SER A 187 -0.15 2.82 15.64
CA SER A 187 -1.16 2.14 16.43
C SER A 187 -2.57 2.52 15.96
N ALA A 188 -3.55 1.74 16.37
CA ALA A 188 -4.96 2.05 16.10
C ALA A 188 -5.36 3.40 16.73
N GLU A 189 -4.84 3.73 17.91
CA GLU A 189 -5.10 4.99 18.61
C GLU A 189 -4.53 6.19 17.86
N LYS A 190 -3.29 6.08 17.35
CA LYS A 190 -2.68 7.13 16.51
C LYS A 190 -3.49 7.37 15.25
N ILE A 191 -3.99 6.33 14.59
CA ILE A 191 -4.86 6.48 13.41
C ILE A 191 -6.20 7.10 13.81
N ALA A 192 -6.79 6.71 14.94
CA ALA A 192 -8.02 7.31 15.44
C ALA A 192 -7.82 8.80 15.78
N GLU A 193 -6.67 9.20 16.32
CA GLU A 193 -6.30 10.60 16.52
C GLU A 193 -6.21 11.35 15.18
N ALA A 194 -5.54 10.75 14.18
CA ALA A 194 -5.42 11.34 12.85
C ALA A 194 -6.81 11.59 12.22
N LEU A 195 -7.71 10.62 12.29
CA LEU A 195 -9.07 10.74 11.77
C LEU A 195 -9.87 11.83 12.48
N ARG A 196 -9.78 11.91 13.81
CA ARG A 196 -10.39 13.02 14.59
C ARG A 196 -9.78 14.38 14.26
N GLY A 197 -8.49 14.40 13.90
CA GLY A 197 -7.73 15.58 13.48
C GLY A 197 -7.95 15.99 12.01
N GLY A 198 -8.91 15.38 11.30
CA GLY A 198 -9.28 15.75 9.94
C GLY A 198 -8.54 14.96 8.84
N CYS A 199 -7.81 13.90 9.18
CA CYS A 199 -7.25 12.99 8.20
C CYS A 199 -8.37 12.33 7.37
N GLY A 200 -8.25 12.35 6.04
CA GLY A 200 -9.17 11.66 5.15
C GLY A 200 -9.11 10.14 5.33
N ALA A 201 -10.27 9.47 5.31
CA ALA A 201 -10.35 8.02 5.53
C ALA A 201 -10.10 7.18 4.28
N ASP A 202 -10.36 7.72 3.08
CA ASP A 202 -10.47 6.95 1.83
C ASP A 202 -9.12 6.44 1.29
N ALA A 203 -8.10 7.30 1.29
CA ALA A 203 -6.80 6.98 0.71
C ALA A 203 -5.71 6.82 1.80
N PRO A 204 -4.82 5.82 1.72
CA PRO A 204 -3.78 5.61 2.71
C PRO A 204 -2.76 6.75 2.75
N GLY A 205 -2.59 7.48 1.63
CA GLY A 205 -1.76 8.68 1.56
C GLY A 205 -2.25 9.83 2.44
N SER A 206 -3.55 9.88 2.79
CA SER A 206 -4.07 10.88 3.74
C SER A 206 -3.44 10.71 5.13
N LEU A 207 -3.25 9.47 5.59
CA LEU A 207 -2.56 9.20 6.85
C LEU A 207 -1.08 9.58 6.77
N ALA A 208 -0.42 9.22 5.67
CA ALA A 208 0.98 9.58 5.44
C ALA A 208 1.16 11.12 5.44
N ALA A 209 0.26 11.85 4.79
CA ALA A 209 0.24 13.31 4.78
C ALA A 209 0.05 13.90 6.20
N TRP A 210 -0.88 13.34 6.98
CA TRP A 210 -1.13 13.79 8.35
C TRP A 210 0.08 13.56 9.27
N ILE A 211 0.74 12.40 9.14
CA ILE A 211 1.94 12.04 9.93
C ILE A 211 3.14 12.90 9.50
N ALA A 212 3.39 13.06 8.20
CA ALA A 212 4.59 13.69 7.68
C ALA A 212 4.81 15.15 8.14
N VAL A 213 3.74 15.88 8.45
CA VAL A 213 3.84 17.25 8.99
C VAL A 213 3.97 17.30 10.51
N ARG A 214 3.91 16.17 11.20
CA ARG A 214 3.98 16.05 12.66
C ARG A 214 5.18 15.28 13.15
N GLU A 215 5.67 14.37 12.33
CA GLU A 215 6.78 13.47 12.65
C GLU A 215 7.80 13.47 11.51
N PRO A 216 9.11 13.41 11.81
CA PRO A 216 10.13 13.31 10.78
C PRO A 216 9.85 12.15 9.83
N THR A 217 9.69 12.47 8.55
CA THR A 217 9.40 11.51 7.49
C THR A 217 10.33 11.75 6.30
N ARG A 218 10.97 10.71 5.79
CA ARG A 218 11.86 10.80 4.63
C ARG A 218 11.27 10.06 3.43
N ALA A 219 11.58 10.57 2.25
CA ALA A 219 11.07 10.04 0.99
C ALA A 219 12.16 9.21 0.29
N PHE A 220 12.02 7.88 0.30
CA PHE A 220 12.92 6.96 -0.42
C PHE A 220 12.78 7.14 -1.93
N PRO A 221 13.84 7.53 -2.67
CA PRO A 221 13.78 7.60 -4.12
C PRO A 221 13.70 6.19 -4.70
N MET A 222 12.62 5.90 -5.42
CA MET A 222 12.44 4.60 -6.07
C MET A 222 13.56 4.37 -7.10
N PRO A 223 14.34 3.29 -7.00
CA PRO A 223 15.44 3.00 -7.93
C PRO A 223 14.96 2.39 -9.25
N GLY A 224 13.69 2.03 -9.34
CA GLY A 224 13.07 1.39 -10.50
C GLY A 224 11.64 1.88 -10.72
N LYS A 225 10.82 1.04 -11.35
CA LYS A 225 9.45 1.37 -11.75
C LYS A 225 8.42 0.61 -10.93
N ARG A 226 7.35 1.31 -10.60
CA ARG A 226 6.11 0.73 -10.12
C ARG A 226 5.12 0.56 -11.28
N ARG A 227 4.45 -0.57 -11.31
CA ARG A 227 3.37 -0.84 -12.26
C ARG A 227 2.05 -0.90 -11.49
N ASP A 228 1.23 0.10 -11.69
CA ASP A 228 -0.12 0.16 -11.16
C ASP A 228 -1.08 -0.52 -12.14
N ILE A 229 -1.83 -1.48 -11.66
CA ILE A 229 -2.86 -2.19 -12.42
C ILE A 229 -4.19 -1.50 -12.14
N GLY A 230 -4.46 -0.40 -12.81
CA GLY A 230 -5.65 0.42 -12.57
C GLY A 230 -6.81 0.17 -13.53
N THR A 231 -6.56 -0.43 -14.69
CA THR A 231 -7.54 -0.69 -15.75
C THR A 231 -7.29 -2.05 -16.40
N LEU A 232 -8.27 -2.56 -17.15
CA LEU A 232 -8.13 -3.81 -17.91
C LEU A 232 -6.94 -3.75 -18.87
N GLU A 233 -6.79 -2.63 -19.57
CA GLU A 233 -5.67 -2.39 -20.50
C GLU A 233 -4.32 -2.45 -19.78
N SER A 234 -4.18 -1.79 -18.62
CA SER A 234 -2.95 -1.84 -17.84
C SER A 234 -2.66 -3.25 -17.30
N TYR A 235 -3.69 -4.01 -16.95
CA TYR A 235 -3.54 -5.42 -16.54
C TYR A 235 -3.01 -6.29 -17.68
N GLU A 236 -3.61 -6.21 -18.86
CA GLU A 236 -3.18 -6.98 -20.04
C GLU A 236 -1.73 -6.62 -20.44
N ALA A 237 -1.39 -5.33 -20.45
CA ALA A 237 -0.04 -4.88 -20.76
C ALA A 237 1.01 -5.42 -19.77
N VAL A 238 0.69 -5.40 -18.48
CA VAL A 238 1.59 -5.92 -17.44
C VAL A 238 1.68 -7.45 -17.53
N ARG A 239 0.56 -8.14 -17.76
CA ARG A 239 0.52 -9.59 -17.94
C ARG A 239 1.42 -10.04 -19.09
N ALA A 240 1.28 -9.43 -20.26
CA ALA A 240 2.10 -9.73 -21.44
C ALA A 240 3.61 -9.51 -21.18
N LEU A 241 3.96 -8.43 -20.46
CA LEU A 241 5.34 -8.15 -20.10
C LEU A 241 5.96 -9.24 -19.21
N TYR A 242 5.20 -9.80 -18.27
CA TYR A 242 5.70 -10.80 -17.34
C TYR A 242 5.68 -12.21 -17.94
N GLU A 243 4.76 -12.51 -18.85
CA GLU A 243 4.73 -13.77 -19.63
C GLU A 243 5.93 -13.86 -20.60
N SER A 244 6.42 -12.74 -21.12
CA SER A 244 7.60 -12.69 -22.01
C SER A 244 8.94 -12.87 -21.28
N ARG A 245 8.96 -12.88 -19.94
CA ARG A 245 10.18 -13.01 -19.12
C ARG A 245 10.38 -14.41 -18.52
N GLY A 246 9.42 -15.28 -18.66
CA GLY A 246 9.44 -16.68 -18.20
C GLY A 246 9.62 -17.63 -19.36
#